data_8e658498b07944e34b471319b97bf390
#
_entry.id   8e658498b07944e34b471319b97bf390
#
_cell.length_a   1.000
_cell.length_b   1.000
_cell.length_c   1.000
_cell.angle_alpha   90.00
_cell.angle_beta   90.00
_cell.angle_gamma   90.00
#
_symmetry.space_group_name_H-M   'P 1'
#
loop_
_entity.id
_entity.type
_entity.pdbx_description
1 polymer ?
#
loop_
_entity_poly.entity_id
_entity_poly.type
_entity_poly.pdbx_seq_one_letter_code
_entity_poly.pdbx_strand_id
1 'polypeptide(L)'
;SNNRLYPFWGDLEEGLKTGKPQNATKNGGSPLFEAIYADETKLREFLHAMGGIQTGNFMMLANVFDFSNYNTLCDIGGSGGNLSIHVAKNNPHMTCKSFDLPPVTPIANENITALGLSDRVTAISGDFFENDFPKADVITMGNILHDWGTKDKLMLITKAYNALPKGGALIVIENIIDDDRRHNAFGL
;
A
#
# COMPACT_ATOMS: atom_id res chain seq x y z
N SER A 1 -9.68 14.38 -7.68
CA SER A 1 -10.21 13.15 -7.04
C SER A 1 -11.60 13.36 -6.44
N ASN A 2 -11.86 14.45 -5.69
CA ASN A 2 -13.18 14.69 -5.11
C ASN A 2 -14.33 14.70 -6.10
N ASN A 3 -14.18 15.29 -7.27
CA ASN A 3 -15.23 15.33 -8.31
C ASN A 3 -15.63 13.93 -8.79
N ARG A 4 -14.72 12.94 -8.72
CA ARG A 4 -14.98 11.56 -9.10
C ARG A 4 -15.61 10.77 -7.95
N LEU A 5 -15.16 10.97 -6.71
CA LEU A 5 -15.58 10.17 -5.56
C LEU A 5 -16.88 10.68 -4.92
N TYR A 6 -17.09 12.01 -4.93
CA TYR A 6 -18.23 12.62 -4.28
C TYR A 6 -19.60 12.05 -4.70
N PRO A 7 -19.87 11.75 -5.99
CA PRO A 7 -21.14 11.16 -6.40
C PRO A 7 -21.45 9.81 -5.72
N PHE A 8 -20.43 9.02 -5.37
CA PHE A 8 -20.66 7.73 -4.69
C PHE A 8 -21.23 7.88 -3.28
N TRP A 9 -20.97 9.00 -2.61
CA TRP A 9 -21.58 9.31 -1.32
C TRP A 9 -23.10 9.55 -1.42
N GLY A 10 -23.60 9.93 -2.59
CA GLY A 10 -25.03 10.02 -2.87
C GLY A 10 -25.78 8.69 -2.74
N ASP A 11 -25.08 7.58 -2.90
CA ASP A 11 -25.61 6.22 -2.83
C ASP A 11 -25.40 5.55 -1.46
N LEU A 12 -24.98 6.31 -0.43
CA LEU A 12 -24.68 5.80 0.90
C LEU A 12 -25.86 5.01 1.52
N GLU A 13 -27.09 5.50 1.35
CA GLU A 13 -28.28 4.83 1.87
C GLU A 13 -28.44 3.43 1.28
N GLU A 14 -28.20 3.27 -0.03
CA GLU A 14 -28.23 1.96 -0.69
C GLU A 14 -27.10 1.06 -0.17
N GLY A 15 -25.90 1.61 -0.01
CA GLY A 15 -24.77 0.88 0.57
C GLY A 15 -25.09 0.31 1.95
N LEU A 16 -25.68 1.12 2.83
CA LEU A 16 -26.08 0.72 4.18
C LEU A 16 -27.19 -0.34 4.17
N LYS A 17 -28.15 -0.26 3.24
CA LYS A 17 -29.24 -1.24 3.13
C LYS A 17 -28.79 -2.58 2.53
N THR A 18 -27.88 -2.57 1.59
CA THR A 18 -27.52 -3.75 0.81
C THR A 18 -26.20 -4.40 1.21
N GLY A 19 -25.33 -3.67 1.91
CA GLY A 19 -23.95 -4.07 2.18
C GLY A 19 -23.07 -4.16 0.93
N LYS A 20 -23.55 -3.63 -0.21
CA LYS A 20 -22.80 -3.67 -1.47
C LYS A 20 -21.96 -2.42 -1.66
N PRO A 21 -20.75 -2.53 -2.28
CA PRO A 21 -19.92 -1.38 -2.61
C PRO A 21 -20.65 -0.36 -3.49
N GLN A 22 -20.53 0.92 -3.15
CA GLN A 22 -21.06 2.04 -3.92
C GLN A 22 -19.91 2.79 -4.59
N ASN A 23 -19.32 2.20 -5.60
CA ASN A 23 -18.15 2.72 -6.31
C ASN A 23 -18.29 2.53 -7.84
N ALA A 24 -17.22 2.74 -8.57
CA ALA A 24 -17.20 2.62 -10.03
C ALA A 24 -17.65 1.24 -10.58
N THR A 25 -17.67 0.19 -9.74
CA THR A 25 -18.10 -1.16 -10.11
C THR A 25 -19.53 -1.48 -9.75
N LYS A 26 -20.30 -0.53 -9.17
CA LYS A 26 -21.69 -0.71 -8.70
C LYS A 26 -22.61 -1.32 -9.75
N ASN A 27 -22.50 -0.89 -11.00
CA ASN A 27 -23.38 -1.28 -12.11
C ASN A 27 -22.79 -2.41 -12.99
N GLY A 28 -21.81 -3.13 -12.48
CA GLY A 28 -21.05 -4.11 -13.26
C GLY A 28 -19.84 -3.47 -13.95
N GLY A 29 -18.82 -4.26 -14.20
CA GLY A 29 -17.55 -3.84 -14.77
C GLY A 29 -16.41 -4.64 -14.15
N SER A 30 -15.20 -4.40 -14.63
CA SER A 30 -13.99 -4.98 -14.03
C SER A 30 -13.87 -4.55 -12.58
N PRO A 31 -13.31 -5.40 -11.70
CA PRO A 31 -12.96 -5.01 -10.34
C PRO A 31 -12.25 -3.65 -10.32
N LEU A 32 -12.45 -2.87 -9.26
CA LEU A 32 -12.00 -1.47 -9.19
C LEU A 32 -10.51 -1.31 -9.57
N PHE A 33 -9.68 -2.17 -9.04
CA PHE A 33 -8.24 -2.14 -9.31
C PHE A 33 -7.93 -2.49 -10.77
N GLU A 34 -8.58 -3.50 -11.37
CA GLU A 34 -8.39 -3.81 -12.80
C GLU A 34 -8.73 -2.61 -13.68
N ALA A 35 -9.84 -1.92 -13.40
CA ALA A 35 -10.26 -0.75 -14.18
C ALA A 35 -9.29 0.45 -14.03
N ILE A 36 -8.66 0.60 -12.86
CA ILE A 36 -7.64 1.62 -12.60
C ILE A 36 -6.33 1.25 -13.30
N TYR A 37 -5.90 0.00 -13.17
CA TYR A 37 -4.60 -0.46 -13.69
C TYR A 37 -4.59 -0.64 -15.22
N ALA A 38 -5.75 -0.74 -15.86
CA ALA A 38 -5.86 -0.79 -17.33
C ALA A 38 -5.62 0.56 -18.03
N ASP A 39 -5.62 1.67 -17.28
CA ASP A 39 -5.49 3.03 -17.81
C ASP A 39 -4.34 3.74 -17.08
N GLU A 40 -3.25 3.98 -17.78
CA GLU A 40 -2.03 4.57 -17.18
C GLU A 40 -2.30 5.94 -16.54
N THR A 41 -3.16 6.77 -17.13
CA THR A 41 -3.49 8.09 -16.58
C THR A 41 -4.21 7.96 -15.24
N LYS A 42 -5.21 7.08 -15.18
CA LYS A 42 -5.96 6.81 -13.95
C LYS A 42 -5.06 6.16 -12.88
N LEU A 43 -4.18 5.27 -13.30
CA LEU A 43 -3.20 4.66 -12.41
C LEU A 43 -2.28 5.71 -11.79
N ARG A 44 -1.69 6.59 -12.60
CA ARG A 44 -0.81 7.68 -12.09
C ARG A 44 -1.55 8.62 -11.13
N GLU A 45 -2.79 9.01 -11.45
CA GLU A 45 -3.62 9.82 -10.56
C GLU A 45 -3.91 9.10 -9.24
N PHE A 46 -4.23 7.81 -9.29
CA PHE A 46 -4.47 6.99 -8.11
C PHE A 46 -3.22 6.88 -7.24
N LEU A 47 -2.08 6.51 -7.81
CA LEU A 47 -0.82 6.37 -7.07
C LEU A 47 -0.38 7.70 -6.45
N HIS A 48 -0.58 8.82 -7.17
CA HIS A 48 -0.28 10.15 -6.64
C HIS A 48 -1.18 10.52 -5.46
N ALA A 49 -2.47 10.22 -5.55
CA ALA A 49 -3.42 10.48 -4.47
C ALA A 49 -3.09 9.64 -3.22
N MET A 50 -2.83 8.35 -3.40
CA MET A 50 -2.47 7.44 -2.31
C MET A 50 -1.14 7.86 -1.65
N GLY A 51 -0.14 8.17 -2.45
CA GLY A 51 1.13 8.69 -1.96
C GLY A 51 0.96 9.96 -1.13
N GLY A 52 0.12 10.91 -1.59
CA GLY A 52 -0.16 12.14 -0.85
C GLY A 52 -0.81 11.92 0.51
N ILE A 53 -1.79 11.02 0.60
CA ILE A 53 -2.48 10.67 1.85
C ILE A 53 -1.52 10.03 2.86
N GLN A 54 -0.61 9.18 2.40
CA GLN A 54 0.26 8.36 3.23
C GLN A 54 1.60 9.01 3.59
N THR A 55 2.00 10.07 2.89
CA THR A 55 3.34 10.67 3.05
C THR A 55 3.70 10.95 4.51
N GLY A 56 2.76 11.52 5.29
CA GLY A 56 2.99 11.81 6.71
C GLY A 56 3.31 10.57 7.53
N ASN A 57 2.56 9.49 7.31
CA ASN A 57 2.75 8.21 8.00
C ASN A 57 4.09 7.57 7.61
N PHE A 58 4.46 7.62 6.34
CA PHE A 58 5.71 7.07 5.84
C PHE A 58 6.94 7.82 6.37
N MET A 59 6.86 9.16 6.41
CA MET A 59 7.90 9.99 7.02
C MET A 59 8.04 9.71 8.53
N MET A 60 6.91 9.57 9.22
CA MET A 60 6.92 9.24 10.65
C MET A 60 7.58 7.88 10.88
N LEU A 61 7.16 6.83 10.16
CA LEU A 61 7.73 5.49 10.28
C LEU A 61 9.25 5.50 10.02
N ALA A 62 9.68 6.16 8.94
CA ALA A 62 11.09 6.22 8.55
C ALA A 62 11.98 6.88 9.61
N ASN A 63 11.41 7.74 10.47
CA ASN A 63 12.13 8.45 11.53
C ASN A 63 11.99 7.82 12.92
N VAL A 64 10.87 7.15 13.21
CA VAL A 64 10.55 6.69 14.58
C VAL A 64 10.87 5.22 14.77
N PHE A 65 10.71 4.38 13.76
CA PHE A 65 11.07 2.97 13.88
C PHE A 65 12.58 2.80 13.84
N ASP A 66 13.11 2.03 14.80
CA ASP A 66 14.54 1.75 14.86
C ASP A 66 14.95 0.69 13.84
N PHE A 67 15.50 1.15 12.71
CA PHE A 67 16.02 0.30 11.64
C PHE A 67 17.46 -0.18 11.88
N SER A 68 18.13 0.18 12.99
CA SER A 68 19.56 -0.07 13.20
C SER A 68 19.97 -1.55 13.13
N ASN A 69 19.04 -2.46 13.43
CA ASN A 69 19.27 -3.91 13.41
C ASN A 69 18.81 -4.60 12.12
N TYR A 70 18.36 -3.83 11.10
CA TYR A 70 17.82 -4.34 9.85
C TYR A 70 18.63 -3.78 8.67
N ASN A 71 18.70 -4.52 7.57
CA ASN A 71 19.40 -4.11 6.36
C ASN A 71 18.47 -4.01 5.15
N THR A 72 17.38 -4.76 5.17
CA THR A 72 16.48 -4.88 4.02
C THR A 72 15.02 -4.65 4.41
N LEU A 73 14.29 -3.95 3.53
CA LEU A 73 12.84 -3.76 3.64
C LEU A 73 12.15 -4.18 2.35
N CYS A 74 10.98 -4.81 2.46
CA CYS A 74 10.06 -5.01 1.34
C CYS A 74 8.69 -4.44 1.67
N ASP A 75 8.25 -3.47 0.88
CA ASP A 75 6.94 -2.84 0.98
C ASP A 75 5.97 -3.53 0.03
N ILE A 76 4.96 -4.19 0.59
CA ILE A 76 3.96 -4.96 -0.14
C ILE A 76 2.79 -4.07 -0.49
N GLY A 77 2.45 -3.99 -1.79
CA GLY A 77 1.56 -2.97 -2.33
C GLY A 77 2.22 -1.59 -2.29
N GLY A 78 3.52 -1.54 -2.60
CA GLY A 78 4.37 -0.37 -2.39
C GLY A 78 4.06 0.83 -3.29
N SER A 79 3.09 0.70 -4.21
CA SER A 79 2.60 1.82 -5.03
C SER A 79 3.75 2.52 -5.77
N GLY A 80 3.79 3.84 -5.75
CA GLY A 80 4.88 4.64 -6.35
C GLY A 80 6.23 4.55 -5.64
N GLY A 81 6.43 3.63 -4.69
CA GLY A 81 7.68 3.42 -3.97
C GLY A 81 7.92 4.37 -2.79
N ASN A 82 6.91 5.16 -2.41
CA ASN A 82 7.07 6.28 -1.46
C ASN A 82 7.60 5.85 -0.09
N LEU A 83 7.08 4.78 0.51
CA LEU A 83 7.55 4.31 1.80
C LEU A 83 9.01 3.84 1.71
N SER A 84 9.34 3.01 0.73
CA SER A 84 10.70 2.54 0.46
C SER A 84 11.69 3.70 0.25
N ILE A 85 11.27 4.74 -0.46
CA ILE A 85 12.05 5.98 -0.67
C ILE A 85 12.30 6.71 0.65
N HIS A 86 11.28 6.91 1.48
CA HIS A 86 11.43 7.59 2.77
C HIS A 86 12.33 6.81 3.73
N VAL A 87 12.18 5.50 3.80
CA VAL A 87 13.05 4.65 4.64
C VAL A 87 14.50 4.72 4.16
N ALA A 88 14.74 4.56 2.86
CA ALA A 88 16.11 4.61 2.32
C ALA A 88 16.77 5.98 2.48
N LYS A 89 16.01 7.09 2.41
CA LYS A 89 16.54 8.45 2.66
C LYS A 89 16.99 8.65 4.10
N ASN A 90 16.18 8.22 5.05
CA ASN A 90 16.43 8.47 6.48
C ASN A 90 17.34 7.41 7.11
N ASN A 91 17.49 6.25 6.46
CA ASN A 91 18.30 5.13 6.94
C ASN A 91 19.28 4.71 5.82
N PRO A 92 20.46 5.36 5.71
CA PRO A 92 21.36 5.18 4.57
C PRO A 92 21.91 3.77 4.36
N HIS A 93 21.89 2.92 5.40
CA HIS A 93 22.31 1.52 5.35
C HIS A 93 21.24 0.59 4.79
N MET A 94 19.98 1.03 4.73
CA MET A 94 18.86 0.22 4.27
C MET A 94 18.81 0.10 2.75
N THR A 95 18.54 -1.11 2.27
CA THR A 95 18.08 -1.36 0.89
C THR A 95 16.61 -1.75 0.90
N CYS A 96 15.84 -1.19 0.00
CA CYS A 96 14.40 -1.34 0.02
C CYS A 96 13.86 -1.89 -1.31
N LYS A 97 12.80 -2.67 -1.23
CA LYS A 97 12.03 -3.19 -2.36
C LYS A 97 10.61 -2.65 -2.27
N SER A 98 10.10 -2.14 -3.38
CA SER A 98 8.67 -1.80 -3.53
C SER A 98 8.05 -2.87 -4.42
N PHE A 99 7.21 -3.72 -3.84
CA PHE A 99 6.59 -4.85 -4.53
C PHE A 99 5.13 -4.53 -4.85
N ASP A 100 4.77 -4.51 -6.13
CA ASP A 100 3.42 -4.19 -6.59
C ASP A 100 3.15 -4.81 -7.96
N LEU A 101 1.93 -4.70 -8.44
CA LEU A 101 1.50 -5.22 -9.74
C LEU A 101 2.34 -4.66 -10.91
N PRO A 102 2.53 -5.43 -11.99
CA PRO A 102 3.39 -5.03 -13.11
C PRO A 102 3.16 -3.62 -13.68
N PRO A 103 1.91 -3.11 -13.81
CA PRO A 103 1.70 -1.75 -14.32
C PRO A 103 2.24 -0.63 -13.42
N VAL A 104 2.43 -0.91 -12.12
CA VAL A 104 2.92 0.06 -11.13
C VAL A 104 4.45 0.22 -11.18
N THR A 105 5.15 -0.87 -11.48
CA THR A 105 6.62 -0.93 -11.45
C THR A 105 7.32 0.17 -12.26
N PRO A 106 6.92 0.50 -13.50
CA PRO A 106 7.54 1.59 -14.25
C PRO A 106 7.43 2.94 -13.53
N ILE A 107 6.26 3.24 -12.97
CA ILE A 107 6.00 4.51 -12.26
C ILE A 107 6.84 4.61 -10.99
N ALA A 108 6.92 3.52 -10.22
CA ALA A 108 7.77 3.45 -9.05
C ALA A 108 9.26 3.67 -9.41
N ASN A 109 9.74 3.03 -10.50
CA ASN A 109 11.11 3.22 -10.99
C ASN A 109 11.40 4.67 -11.43
N GLU A 110 10.45 5.34 -12.08
CA GLU A 110 10.57 6.77 -12.41
C GLU A 110 10.77 7.62 -11.15
N ASN A 111 9.93 7.41 -10.12
CA ASN A 111 10.02 8.13 -8.85
C ASN A 111 11.36 7.86 -8.12
N ILE A 112 11.79 6.61 -8.06
CA ILE A 112 13.05 6.18 -7.44
C ILE A 112 14.23 6.84 -8.14
N THR A 113 14.24 6.81 -9.47
CA THR A 113 15.31 7.39 -10.31
C THR A 113 15.36 8.91 -10.18
N ALA A 114 14.21 9.57 -10.20
CA ALA A 114 14.12 11.03 -10.05
C ALA A 114 14.69 11.53 -8.72
N LEU A 115 14.75 10.67 -7.71
CA LEU A 115 15.27 10.98 -6.38
C LEU A 115 16.71 10.44 -6.15
N GLY A 116 17.34 9.85 -7.18
CA GLY A 116 18.70 9.35 -7.11
C GLY A 116 18.89 8.16 -6.17
N LEU A 117 17.88 7.29 -6.03
CA LEU A 117 17.87 6.17 -5.07
C LEU A 117 17.93 4.80 -5.74
N SER A 118 18.19 4.71 -7.04
CA SER A 118 18.18 3.45 -7.80
C SER A 118 19.24 2.43 -7.35
N ASP A 119 20.24 2.85 -6.61
CA ASP A 119 21.25 2.02 -5.98
C ASP A 119 20.77 1.29 -4.71
N ARG A 120 19.71 1.80 -4.08
CA ARG A 120 19.21 1.29 -2.78
C ARG A 120 17.72 0.95 -2.76
N VAL A 121 16.94 1.43 -3.72
CA VAL A 121 15.51 1.14 -3.83
C VAL A 121 15.22 0.51 -5.18
N THR A 122 14.53 -0.62 -5.17
CA THR A 122 14.17 -1.36 -6.39
C THR A 122 12.67 -1.63 -6.42
N ALA A 123 12.00 -1.29 -7.52
CA ALA A 123 10.62 -1.72 -7.75
C ALA A 123 10.61 -3.15 -8.32
N ILE A 124 9.75 -4.00 -7.77
CA ILE A 124 9.61 -5.41 -8.14
C ILE A 124 8.15 -5.66 -8.53
N SER A 125 7.95 -6.25 -9.70
CA SER A 125 6.63 -6.67 -10.18
C SER A 125 6.20 -8.00 -9.57
N GLY A 126 4.94 -8.07 -9.11
CA GLY A 126 4.31 -9.30 -8.70
C GLY A 126 2.91 -9.06 -8.15
N ASP A 127 2.12 -10.14 -8.12
CA ASP A 127 0.81 -10.16 -7.49
C ASP A 127 0.94 -10.80 -6.10
N PHE A 128 0.59 -10.11 -5.05
CA PHE A 128 0.72 -10.63 -3.69
C PHE A 128 -0.24 -11.80 -3.39
N PHE A 129 -1.24 -12.05 -4.22
CA PHE A 129 -2.06 -13.25 -4.13
C PHE A 129 -1.36 -14.47 -4.73
N GLU A 130 -0.70 -14.29 -5.87
CA GLU A 130 -0.11 -15.38 -6.65
C GLU A 130 1.35 -15.65 -6.29
N ASN A 131 2.12 -14.60 -6.01
CA ASN A 131 3.55 -14.69 -5.80
C ASN A 131 3.92 -14.71 -4.31
N ASP A 132 5.01 -15.41 -3.98
CA ASP A 132 5.64 -15.28 -2.67
C ASP A 132 6.23 -13.88 -2.49
N PHE A 133 6.28 -13.42 -1.24
CA PHE A 133 6.91 -12.13 -0.94
C PHE A 133 8.43 -12.20 -1.05
N PRO A 134 9.07 -11.18 -1.60
CA PRO A 134 10.52 -11.06 -1.54
C PRO A 134 11.01 -11.06 -0.10
N LYS A 135 12.02 -11.90 0.19
CA LYS A 135 12.62 -11.94 1.53
C LYS A 135 13.21 -10.58 1.91
N ALA A 136 12.97 -10.17 3.14
CA ALA A 136 13.50 -8.95 3.73
C ALA A 136 13.49 -9.04 5.27
N ASP A 137 14.30 -8.23 5.95
CA ASP A 137 14.32 -8.15 7.41
C ASP A 137 13.07 -7.46 7.95
N VAL A 138 12.53 -6.51 7.18
CA VAL A 138 11.29 -5.80 7.50
C VAL A 138 10.34 -5.93 6.31
N ILE A 139 9.10 -6.30 6.59
CA ILE A 139 7.99 -6.25 5.62
C ILE A 139 7.01 -5.19 6.07
N THR A 140 6.58 -4.34 5.14
CA THR A 140 5.58 -3.31 5.38
C THR A 140 4.33 -3.55 4.54
N MET A 141 3.16 -3.20 5.07
CA MET A 141 1.87 -3.14 4.37
C MET A 141 1.18 -1.84 4.79
N GLY A 142 1.11 -0.89 3.87
CA GLY A 142 0.45 0.40 4.10
C GLY A 142 -0.88 0.49 3.36
N ASN A 143 -2.00 0.54 4.09
CA ASN A 143 -3.35 0.57 3.53
C ASN A 143 -3.63 -0.59 2.55
N ILE A 144 -3.26 -1.80 2.96
CA ILE A 144 -3.46 -3.02 2.17
C ILE A 144 -4.52 -3.91 2.81
N LEU A 145 -4.38 -4.18 4.11
CA LEU A 145 -5.21 -5.20 4.75
C LEU A 145 -6.68 -4.81 4.82
N HIS A 146 -7.02 -3.52 4.90
CA HIS A 146 -8.41 -3.08 5.00
C HIS A 146 -9.25 -3.41 3.76
N ASP A 147 -8.64 -3.55 2.59
CA ASP A 147 -9.34 -3.87 1.34
C ASP A 147 -9.84 -5.32 1.26
N TRP A 148 -9.35 -6.21 2.12
CA TRP A 148 -9.54 -7.65 1.98
C TRP A 148 -10.34 -8.27 3.13
N GLY A 149 -10.97 -9.41 2.83
CA GLY A 149 -11.66 -10.23 3.84
C GLY A 149 -10.69 -10.94 4.78
N THR A 150 -11.19 -11.47 5.91
CA THR A 150 -10.36 -12.11 6.94
C THR A 150 -9.49 -13.24 6.40
N LYS A 151 -10.00 -14.05 5.47
CA LYS A 151 -9.24 -15.16 4.85
C LYS A 151 -8.00 -14.64 4.12
N ASP A 152 -8.16 -13.58 3.33
CA ASP A 152 -7.06 -13.00 2.54
C ASP A 152 -6.07 -12.26 3.44
N LYS A 153 -6.55 -11.54 4.46
CA LYS A 153 -5.69 -10.94 5.48
C LYS A 153 -4.77 -11.98 6.14
N LEU A 154 -5.33 -13.11 6.56
CA LEU A 154 -4.54 -14.18 7.18
C LEU A 154 -3.53 -14.78 6.21
N MET A 155 -3.88 -14.95 4.95
CA MET A 155 -2.97 -15.42 3.91
C MET A 155 -1.82 -14.43 3.69
N LEU A 156 -2.09 -13.13 3.56
CA LEU A 156 -1.07 -12.10 3.39
C LEU A 156 -0.12 -12.01 4.59
N ILE A 157 -0.66 -12.06 5.82
CA ILE A 157 0.15 -12.08 7.05
C ILE A 157 1.02 -13.35 7.10
N THR A 158 0.49 -14.49 6.68
CA THR A 158 1.25 -15.75 6.62
C THR A 158 2.39 -15.67 5.59
N LYS A 159 2.14 -15.09 4.41
CA LYS A 159 3.20 -14.84 3.42
C LYS A 159 4.28 -13.92 3.98
N ALA A 160 3.90 -12.84 4.68
CA ALA A 160 4.86 -11.96 5.34
C ALA A 160 5.71 -12.71 6.38
N TYR A 161 5.07 -13.51 7.24
CA TYR A 161 5.77 -14.35 8.24
C TYR A 161 6.79 -15.28 7.59
N ASN A 162 6.43 -15.94 6.50
CA ASN A 162 7.32 -16.86 5.78
C ASN A 162 8.49 -16.16 5.05
N ALA A 163 8.33 -14.90 4.69
CA ALA A 163 9.36 -14.11 4.03
C ALA A 163 10.34 -13.44 5.00
N LEU A 164 9.94 -13.28 6.28
CA LEU A 164 10.75 -12.69 7.33
C LEU A 164 11.75 -13.70 7.91
N PRO A 165 12.99 -13.28 8.22
CA PRO A 165 13.91 -14.07 9.02
C PRO A 165 13.48 -14.10 10.50
N LYS A 166 14.11 -14.96 11.29
CA LYS A 166 13.97 -14.91 12.76
C LYS A 166 14.45 -13.55 13.29
N GLY A 167 13.59 -12.86 14.01
CA GLY A 167 13.84 -11.49 14.51
C GLY A 167 13.49 -10.39 13.51
N GLY A 168 12.94 -10.74 12.34
CA GLY A 168 12.39 -9.76 11.41
C GLY A 168 11.11 -9.11 11.91
N ALA A 169 10.69 -8.01 11.28
CA ALA A 169 9.53 -7.23 11.68
C ALA A 169 8.48 -7.13 10.57
N LEU A 170 7.21 -7.33 10.91
CA LEU A 170 6.06 -6.93 10.07
C LEU A 170 5.49 -5.63 10.62
N ILE A 171 5.39 -4.61 9.77
CA ILE A 171 4.81 -3.32 10.09
C ILE A 171 3.56 -3.10 9.23
N VAL A 172 2.44 -2.90 9.89
CA VAL A 172 1.16 -2.61 9.22
C VAL A 172 0.75 -1.17 9.54
N ILE A 173 0.45 -0.40 8.50
CA ILE A 173 0.01 0.99 8.60
C ILE A 173 -1.42 1.06 8.13
N GLU A 174 -2.35 1.28 9.07
CA GLU A 174 -3.78 1.33 8.80
C GLU A 174 -4.46 2.42 9.62
N ASN A 175 -5.63 2.87 9.14
CA ASN A 175 -6.47 3.77 9.90
C ASN A 175 -7.29 2.95 10.92
N ILE A 176 -6.94 3.09 12.19
CA ILE A 176 -7.58 2.35 13.27
C ILE A 176 -8.78 3.15 13.79
N ILE A 177 -9.94 2.50 13.89
CA ILE A 177 -11.11 3.02 14.60
C ILE A 177 -11.22 2.36 15.97
N ASP A 178 -11.79 3.07 16.95
CA ASP A 178 -12.09 2.51 18.26
C ASP A 178 -13.23 1.49 18.19
N ASP A 179 -13.27 0.57 19.14
CA ASP A 179 -14.30 -0.49 19.19
C ASP A 179 -15.72 0.07 19.28
N ASP A 180 -15.89 1.20 19.98
CA ASP A 180 -17.16 1.91 20.09
C ASP A 180 -17.56 2.68 18.81
N ARG A 181 -16.64 2.82 17.84
CA ARG A 181 -16.82 3.55 16.57
C ARG A 181 -17.28 5.00 16.77
N ARG A 182 -16.76 5.67 17.79
CA ARG A 182 -17.14 7.05 18.18
C ARG A 182 -16.03 8.06 17.92
N HIS A 183 -14.80 7.59 17.78
CA HIS A 183 -13.62 8.41 17.60
C HIS A 183 -12.88 7.98 16.34
N ASN A 184 -11.88 8.79 15.92
CA ASN A 184 -11.10 8.53 14.72
C ASN A 184 -11.96 8.44 13.44
N ALA A 185 -12.79 9.46 13.23
CA ALA A 185 -13.71 9.52 12.08
C ALA A 185 -13.04 9.33 10.70
N PHE A 186 -11.74 9.56 10.60
CA PHE A 186 -11.00 9.29 9.36
C PHE A 186 -10.89 7.79 9.05
N GLY A 187 -11.03 6.91 10.04
CA GLY A 187 -11.03 5.46 9.87
C GLY A 187 -12.43 4.88 9.56
N LEU A 188 -13.46 5.72 9.58
CA LEU A 188 -14.83 5.36 9.24
C LEU A 188 -15.08 5.56 7.76
#